data_4b29542cea5b98be4602fecbbb066186
#
_entry.id   4b29542cea5b98be4602fecbbb066186
#
_cell.length_a   1.000
_cell.length_b   1.000
_cell.length_c   1.000
_cell.angle_alpha   90.00
_cell.angle_beta   90.00
_cell.angle_gamma   90.00
#
_symmetry.space_group_name_H-M   'P 1'
#
loop_
_entity.id
_entity.type
_entity.pdbx_description
1 polymer ?
#
loop_
_entity_poly.entity_id
_entity_poly.type
_entity_poly.pdbx_seq_one_letter_code
_entity_poly.pdbx_strand_id
1 'polypeptide(L)'
;MKNYLNFEQDIKNLEIELDKLKDPYNQEGLSEVDTGRISKIQSEIDGKLNDVYSNLDSWQKTQVARHEDRPKAKFFIENLFEEFIPLSGDRFYGEDKSVLAGFAKFNQTSVLVIGQEKGEDLDSRIERNFGMMRPEGYRKTIRLMKLADKFNIPIILFIDTPGAYPGVGAEERGQAEAIAKSIECCMELKVPTISVIIGEGGSGGAIALASSNKVLMFENARSEERRVGKECRSRW
;
A
#
# COMPACT_ATOMS: atom_id res chain seq x y z
N MET A 1 -18.20 6.10 -7.63
CA MET A 1 -18.30 7.39 -6.88
C MET A 1 -16.97 7.61 -6.17
N LYS A 2 -16.40 8.80 -6.25
CA LYS A 2 -15.19 9.13 -5.46
C LYS A 2 -15.56 9.19 -3.96
N ASN A 3 -14.75 8.58 -3.11
CA ASN A 3 -14.91 8.66 -1.65
C ASN A 3 -14.10 9.85 -1.13
N TYR A 4 -14.78 10.80 -0.50
CA TYR A 4 -14.14 12.00 0.05
C TYR A 4 -14.04 11.91 1.57
N LEU A 5 -12.90 12.29 2.10
CA LEU A 5 -12.70 12.44 3.54
C LEU A 5 -13.44 13.68 4.08
N ASN A 6 -13.68 13.71 5.38
CA ASN A 6 -14.47 14.80 5.99
C ASN A 6 -13.85 16.20 5.76
N PHE A 7 -12.55 16.30 5.66
CA PHE A 7 -11.83 17.56 5.42
C PHE A 7 -11.75 17.94 3.93
N GLU A 8 -12.27 17.11 3.02
CA GLU A 8 -12.30 17.34 1.57
C GLU A 8 -13.66 17.83 1.07
N GLN A 9 -14.61 18.18 1.95
CA GLN A 9 -15.97 18.53 1.55
C GLN A 9 -16.02 19.74 0.60
N ASP A 10 -15.15 20.73 0.80
CA ASP A 10 -15.06 21.90 -0.08
C ASP A 10 -14.59 21.50 -1.48
N ILE A 11 -13.62 20.60 -1.57
CA ILE A 11 -13.10 20.07 -2.82
C ILE A 11 -14.19 19.27 -3.54
N LYS A 12 -14.90 18.42 -2.82
CA LYS A 12 -16.06 17.67 -3.32
C LYS A 12 -17.10 18.57 -3.96
N ASN A 13 -17.45 19.68 -3.30
CA ASN A 13 -18.44 20.62 -3.81
C ASN A 13 -18.00 21.27 -5.14
N LEU A 14 -16.72 21.62 -5.24
CA LEU A 14 -16.14 22.17 -6.48
C LEU A 14 -16.07 21.12 -7.59
N GLU A 15 -15.71 19.85 -7.26
CA GLU A 15 -15.71 18.79 -8.27
C GLU A 15 -17.12 18.49 -8.79
N ILE A 16 -18.14 18.51 -7.93
CA ILE A 16 -19.54 18.35 -8.35
C ILE A 16 -19.97 19.53 -9.27
N GLU A 17 -19.55 20.77 -8.97
CA GLU A 17 -19.82 21.92 -9.86
C GLU A 17 -19.09 21.75 -11.18
N LEU A 18 -17.84 21.30 -11.17
CA LEU A 18 -17.05 21.06 -12.36
C LEU A 18 -17.66 19.97 -13.26
N ASP A 19 -18.13 18.88 -12.67
CA ASP A 19 -18.77 17.79 -13.40
C ASP A 19 -20.08 18.24 -14.05
N LYS A 20 -20.88 19.08 -13.36
CA LYS A 20 -22.08 19.68 -13.95
C LYS A 20 -21.78 20.59 -15.14
N LEU A 21 -20.67 21.32 -15.10
CA LEU A 21 -20.26 22.20 -16.21
C LEU A 21 -19.67 21.42 -17.40
N LYS A 22 -19.14 20.22 -17.14
CA LYS A 22 -18.61 19.34 -18.19
C LYS A 22 -19.68 18.47 -18.85
N ASP A 23 -20.85 18.30 -18.21
CA ASP A 23 -21.94 17.47 -18.73
C ASP A 23 -22.75 18.26 -19.79
N PRO A 24 -22.66 17.89 -21.08
CA PRO A 24 -23.37 18.59 -22.13
C PRO A 24 -24.91 18.45 -22.09
N TYR A 25 -25.42 17.49 -21.30
CA TYR A 25 -26.85 17.22 -21.18
C TYR A 25 -27.53 17.96 -20.03
N ASN A 26 -26.77 18.56 -19.10
CA ASN A 26 -27.30 19.30 -17.95
C ASN A 26 -27.50 20.78 -18.21
N GLN A 27 -27.20 21.28 -19.42
CA GLN A 27 -27.45 22.68 -19.78
C GLN A 27 -28.73 22.76 -20.61
N GLU A 28 -29.71 23.49 -20.13
CA GLU A 28 -30.89 23.92 -20.89
C GLU A 28 -30.43 24.76 -22.09
N GLY A 29 -30.26 24.12 -23.24
CA GLY A 29 -29.84 24.70 -24.49
C GLY A 29 -28.35 24.48 -24.79
N LEU A 30 -28.05 24.26 -26.08
CA LEU A 30 -26.70 24.18 -26.66
C LEU A 30 -25.88 25.47 -26.41
N SER A 31 -25.47 25.72 -25.17
CA SER A 31 -24.55 26.81 -24.86
C SER A 31 -23.11 26.30 -24.98
N GLU A 32 -22.25 27.11 -25.58
CA GLU A 32 -20.81 26.85 -25.63
C GLU A 32 -20.30 26.52 -24.21
N VAL A 33 -19.58 25.40 -24.07
CA VAL A 33 -18.94 25.01 -22.82
C VAL A 33 -18.03 26.14 -22.37
N ASP A 34 -18.33 26.75 -21.24
CA ASP A 34 -17.52 27.86 -20.69
C ASP A 34 -16.16 27.30 -20.17
N THR A 35 -15.25 27.18 -21.14
CA THR A 35 -13.88 26.69 -20.89
C THR A 35 -13.12 27.58 -19.91
N GLY A 36 -13.44 28.88 -19.84
CA GLY A 36 -12.83 29.79 -18.87
C GLY A 36 -13.24 29.50 -17.44
N ARG A 37 -14.54 29.23 -17.22
CA ARG A 37 -15.07 28.86 -15.90
C ARG A 37 -14.57 27.49 -15.45
N ILE A 38 -14.50 26.52 -16.36
CA ILE A 38 -13.92 25.18 -16.11
C ILE A 38 -12.47 25.29 -15.67
N SER A 39 -11.64 26.04 -16.40
CA SER A 39 -10.23 26.25 -16.05
C SER A 39 -10.05 26.94 -14.69
N LYS A 40 -10.90 27.91 -14.37
CA LYS A 40 -10.87 28.60 -13.08
C LYS A 40 -11.19 27.67 -11.92
N ILE A 41 -12.29 26.89 -12.02
CA ILE A 41 -12.67 25.93 -10.98
C ILE A 41 -11.59 24.84 -10.82
N GLN A 42 -11.01 24.33 -11.91
CA GLN A 42 -9.92 23.37 -11.85
C GLN A 42 -8.72 23.93 -11.10
N SER A 43 -8.32 25.17 -11.37
CA SER A 43 -7.22 25.83 -10.65
C SER A 43 -7.54 26.05 -9.18
N GLU A 44 -8.81 26.33 -8.83
CA GLU A 44 -9.25 26.46 -7.44
C GLU A 44 -9.20 25.10 -6.70
N ILE A 45 -9.61 24.02 -7.36
CA ILE A 45 -9.49 22.65 -6.83
C ILE A 45 -8.03 22.32 -6.55
N ASP A 46 -7.14 22.56 -7.52
CA ASP A 46 -5.70 22.26 -7.38
C ASP A 46 -5.08 23.09 -6.25
N GLY A 47 -5.46 24.35 -6.11
CA GLY A 47 -5.03 25.21 -4.99
C GLY A 47 -5.48 24.67 -3.65
N LYS A 48 -6.77 24.33 -3.49
CA LYS A 48 -7.33 23.79 -2.25
C LYS A 48 -6.72 22.41 -1.91
N LEU A 49 -6.49 21.54 -2.91
CA LEU A 49 -5.81 20.27 -2.70
C LEU A 49 -4.41 20.49 -2.12
N ASN A 50 -3.62 21.38 -2.72
CA ASN A 50 -2.29 21.70 -2.24
C ASN A 50 -2.30 22.25 -0.80
N ASP A 51 -3.22 23.17 -0.49
CA ASP A 51 -3.33 23.77 0.84
C ASP A 51 -3.73 22.74 1.91
N VAL A 52 -4.72 21.91 1.63
CA VAL A 52 -5.20 20.88 2.56
C VAL A 52 -4.12 19.83 2.79
N TYR A 53 -3.54 19.28 1.72
CA TYR A 53 -2.58 18.18 1.83
C TYR A 53 -1.20 18.61 2.34
N SER A 54 -0.84 19.88 2.21
CA SER A 54 0.39 20.43 2.82
C SER A 54 0.28 20.59 4.34
N ASN A 55 -0.95 20.70 4.88
CA ASN A 55 -1.21 21.03 6.28
C ASN A 55 -1.95 19.94 7.05
N LEU A 56 -1.96 18.69 6.57
CA LEU A 56 -2.63 17.59 7.23
C LEU A 56 -2.11 17.37 8.65
N ASP A 57 -3.02 17.27 9.61
CA ASP A 57 -2.71 16.81 10.96
C ASP A 57 -2.47 15.28 11.01
N SER A 58 -2.07 14.76 12.17
CA SER A 58 -1.74 13.34 12.33
C SER A 58 -2.95 12.42 12.15
N TRP A 59 -4.16 12.89 12.48
CA TRP A 59 -5.39 12.13 12.29
C TRP A 59 -5.79 12.09 10.82
N GLN A 60 -5.76 13.23 10.14
CA GLN A 60 -6.02 13.34 8.71
C GLN A 60 -5.04 12.47 7.89
N LYS A 61 -3.74 12.49 8.23
CA LYS A 61 -2.75 11.56 7.62
C LYS A 61 -3.11 10.09 7.83
N THR A 62 -3.64 9.75 9.00
CA THR A 62 -4.10 8.38 9.27
C THR A 62 -5.31 8.02 8.41
N GLN A 63 -6.26 8.96 8.21
CA GLN A 63 -7.40 8.75 7.34
C GLN A 63 -6.98 8.58 5.86
N VAL A 64 -6.04 9.41 5.38
CA VAL A 64 -5.47 9.27 4.04
C VAL A 64 -4.75 7.92 3.87
N ALA A 65 -3.97 7.48 4.86
CA ALA A 65 -3.28 6.18 4.81
C ALA A 65 -4.26 4.99 4.69
N ARG A 66 -5.48 5.15 5.22
CA ARG A 66 -6.55 4.15 5.24
C ARG A 66 -7.58 4.31 4.13
N HIS A 67 -7.42 5.33 3.29
CA HIS A 67 -8.40 5.62 2.26
C HIS A 67 -8.66 4.42 1.36
N GLU A 68 -9.93 4.17 1.02
CA GLU A 68 -10.33 3.00 0.24
C GLU A 68 -9.75 2.99 -1.17
N ASP A 69 -9.70 4.15 -1.79
CA ASP A 69 -9.19 4.34 -3.15
C ASP A 69 -7.66 4.54 -3.21
N ARG A 70 -6.96 4.43 -2.06
CA ARG A 70 -5.50 4.50 -2.04
C ARG A 70 -4.90 3.34 -2.85
N PRO A 71 -3.93 3.60 -3.76
CA PRO A 71 -3.24 2.55 -4.49
C PRO A 71 -2.62 1.52 -3.54
N LYS A 72 -2.87 0.23 -3.82
CA LYS A 72 -2.41 -0.92 -3.02
C LYS A 72 -1.24 -1.61 -3.69
N ALA A 73 -0.68 -2.66 -3.08
CA ALA A 73 0.51 -3.35 -3.58
C ALA A 73 0.34 -3.84 -5.03
N LYS A 74 -0.83 -4.36 -5.38
CA LYS A 74 -1.14 -4.81 -6.74
C LYS A 74 -0.94 -3.69 -7.77
N PHE A 75 -1.43 -2.48 -7.49
CA PHE A 75 -1.25 -1.32 -8.38
C PHE A 75 0.24 -1.04 -8.65
N PHE A 76 1.07 -1.05 -7.61
CA PHE A 76 2.51 -0.80 -7.79
C PHE A 76 3.20 -1.94 -8.53
N ILE A 77 2.79 -3.20 -8.28
CA ILE A 77 3.33 -4.36 -8.98
C ILE A 77 3.03 -4.26 -10.49
N GLU A 78 1.81 -3.93 -10.86
CA GLU A 78 1.36 -3.87 -12.26
C GLU A 78 1.94 -2.66 -13.03
N ASN A 79 2.27 -1.55 -12.35
CA ASN A 79 2.73 -0.33 -13.01
C ASN A 79 4.25 -0.10 -12.95
N LEU A 80 4.97 -0.74 -12.02
CA LEU A 80 6.42 -0.55 -11.87
C LEU A 80 7.26 -1.71 -12.39
N PHE A 81 6.64 -2.88 -12.56
CA PHE A 81 7.38 -4.10 -12.91
C PHE A 81 6.86 -4.72 -14.19
N GLU A 82 7.79 -5.34 -14.90
CA GLU A 82 7.52 -6.14 -16.10
C GLU A 82 7.58 -7.63 -15.75
N GLU A 83 6.87 -8.47 -16.52
CA GLU A 83 6.93 -9.94 -16.43
C GLU A 83 6.73 -10.49 -15.01
N PHE A 84 5.76 -9.98 -14.27
CA PHE A 84 5.48 -10.49 -12.93
C PHE A 84 4.96 -11.93 -12.97
N ILE A 85 5.71 -12.84 -12.34
CA ILE A 85 5.41 -14.26 -12.22
C ILE A 85 5.03 -14.57 -10.78
N PRO A 86 3.72 -14.67 -10.45
CA PRO A 86 3.28 -14.90 -9.07
C PRO A 86 3.66 -16.31 -8.60
N LEU A 87 4.04 -16.41 -7.33
CA LEU A 87 4.37 -17.66 -6.65
C LEU A 87 3.51 -17.81 -5.40
N SER A 88 2.80 -18.94 -5.31
CA SER A 88 1.83 -19.23 -4.27
C SER A 88 2.31 -20.28 -3.27
N GLY A 89 1.69 -20.28 -2.09
CA GLY A 89 1.79 -21.28 -1.05
C GLY A 89 3.08 -21.24 -0.21
N ASP A 90 2.93 -21.61 1.04
CA ASP A 90 4.04 -21.71 2.00
C ASP A 90 4.79 -23.07 1.92
N ARG A 91 4.27 -24.02 1.17
CA ARG A 91 4.74 -25.41 1.06
C ARG A 91 4.59 -26.22 2.36
N PHE A 92 3.73 -25.76 3.26
CA PHE A 92 3.49 -26.41 4.53
C PHE A 92 1.98 -26.55 4.84
N TYR A 93 1.21 -25.45 4.74
CA TYR A 93 -0.22 -25.45 5.07
C TYR A 93 -1.08 -24.98 3.90
N GLY A 94 -0.75 -23.82 3.31
CA GLY A 94 -1.63 -23.27 2.27
C GLY A 94 -1.17 -21.93 1.67
N GLU A 95 -2.11 -21.29 1.00
CA GLU A 95 -1.93 -19.96 0.42
C GLU A 95 -2.56 -18.90 1.32
N ASP A 96 -1.87 -17.77 1.45
CA ASP A 96 -2.41 -16.56 2.05
C ASP A 96 -2.53 -15.47 0.97
N LYS A 97 -3.76 -15.11 0.65
CA LYS A 97 -4.06 -14.11 -0.39
C LYS A 97 -3.80 -12.66 0.06
N SER A 98 -3.54 -12.45 1.36
CA SER A 98 -3.17 -11.13 1.89
C SER A 98 -1.77 -10.69 1.49
N VAL A 99 -1.00 -11.57 0.84
CA VAL A 99 0.32 -11.25 0.30
C VAL A 99 0.46 -11.71 -1.15
N LEU A 100 0.78 -10.76 -2.03
CA LEU A 100 1.22 -11.01 -3.39
C LEU A 100 2.74 -11.14 -3.40
N ALA A 101 3.27 -12.19 -4.02
CA ALA A 101 4.71 -12.37 -4.10
C ALA A 101 5.08 -13.11 -5.39
N GLY A 102 6.18 -12.70 -6.00
CA GLY A 102 6.64 -13.30 -7.25
C GLY A 102 7.91 -12.65 -7.77
N PHE A 103 8.50 -13.25 -8.78
CA PHE A 103 9.61 -12.64 -9.50
C PHE A 103 9.12 -11.75 -10.61
N ALA A 104 9.85 -10.67 -10.86
CA ALA A 104 9.52 -9.67 -11.87
C ALA A 104 10.79 -9.02 -12.41
N LYS A 105 10.65 -8.15 -13.40
CA LYS A 105 11.73 -7.28 -13.87
C LYS A 105 11.48 -5.82 -13.47
N PHE A 106 12.50 -5.18 -12.95
CA PHE A 106 12.55 -3.76 -12.67
C PHE A 106 13.73 -3.15 -13.41
N ASN A 107 13.47 -2.29 -14.40
CA ASN A 107 14.52 -1.77 -15.29
C ASN A 107 15.47 -2.86 -15.81
N GLN A 108 14.92 -3.93 -16.36
CA GLN A 108 15.62 -5.11 -16.89
C GLN A 108 16.36 -5.96 -15.83
N THR A 109 16.35 -5.58 -14.57
CA THR A 109 16.94 -6.36 -13.48
C THR A 109 15.88 -7.27 -12.87
N SER A 110 16.21 -8.57 -12.74
CA SER A 110 15.34 -9.52 -12.04
C SER A 110 15.26 -9.16 -10.56
N VAL A 111 14.05 -9.10 -10.02
CA VAL A 111 13.79 -8.80 -8.60
C VAL A 111 12.73 -9.74 -8.03
N LEU A 112 12.81 -10.02 -6.75
CA LEU A 112 11.68 -10.57 -6.01
C LEU A 112 10.82 -9.41 -5.51
N VAL A 113 9.53 -9.45 -5.81
CA VAL A 113 8.56 -8.47 -5.30
C VAL A 113 7.61 -9.15 -4.34
N ILE A 114 7.41 -8.56 -3.18
CA ILE A 114 6.46 -9.00 -2.15
C ILE A 114 5.62 -7.79 -1.75
N GLY A 115 4.30 -7.93 -1.74
CA GLY A 115 3.41 -6.85 -1.34
C GLY A 115 2.26 -7.34 -0.47
N GLN A 116 2.04 -6.68 0.67
CA GLN A 116 0.82 -6.87 1.46
C GLN A 116 -0.34 -6.23 0.72
N GLU A 117 -1.40 -6.99 0.50
CA GLU A 117 -2.51 -6.62 -0.36
C GLU A 117 -3.83 -6.65 0.40
N LYS A 118 -4.48 -5.48 0.47
CA LYS A 118 -5.75 -5.30 1.20
C LYS A 118 -7.00 -5.69 0.40
N GLY A 119 -6.89 -5.69 -0.92
CA GLY A 119 -8.03 -5.82 -1.83
C GLY A 119 -8.70 -4.48 -2.17
N GLU A 120 -9.42 -4.43 -3.29
CA GLU A 120 -10.00 -3.22 -3.87
C GLU A 120 -11.47 -3.02 -3.43
N ASP A 121 -12.26 -4.09 -3.40
CA ASP A 121 -13.65 -4.15 -3.00
C ASP A 121 -13.83 -4.93 -1.69
N LEU A 122 -15.05 -4.94 -1.14
CA LEU A 122 -15.33 -5.59 0.15
C LEU A 122 -15.04 -7.09 0.11
N ASP A 123 -15.39 -7.79 -0.96
CA ASP A 123 -15.23 -9.23 -1.07
C ASP A 123 -13.74 -9.59 -1.12
N SER A 124 -12.97 -8.91 -1.95
CA SER A 124 -11.52 -9.10 -2.04
C SER A 124 -10.80 -8.69 -0.74
N ARG A 125 -11.29 -7.69 0.00
CA ARG A 125 -10.76 -7.32 1.32
C ARG A 125 -10.98 -8.40 2.36
N ILE A 126 -12.17 -9.00 2.38
CA ILE A 126 -12.48 -10.12 3.30
C ILE A 126 -11.59 -11.32 2.95
N GLU A 127 -11.46 -11.66 1.67
CA GLU A 127 -10.62 -12.76 1.19
C GLU A 127 -9.14 -12.57 1.57
N ARG A 128 -8.65 -11.32 1.57
CA ARG A 128 -7.28 -10.93 1.89
C ARG A 128 -7.08 -10.51 3.35
N ASN A 129 -8.05 -10.78 4.21
CA ASN A 129 -8.01 -10.40 5.64
C ASN A 129 -7.63 -8.92 5.85
N PHE A 130 -8.06 -8.00 4.96
CA PHE A 130 -7.70 -6.57 5.01
C PHE A 130 -6.17 -6.31 5.02
N GLY A 131 -5.38 -7.17 4.38
CA GLY A 131 -3.92 -7.10 4.37
C GLY A 131 -3.25 -7.66 5.63
N MET A 132 -4.01 -8.29 6.53
CA MET A 132 -3.47 -8.94 7.72
C MET A 132 -3.03 -10.36 7.38
N MET A 133 -1.73 -10.57 7.34
CA MET A 133 -1.15 -11.88 7.01
C MET A 133 -1.36 -12.90 8.11
N ARG A 134 -1.65 -14.13 7.68
CA ARG A 134 -1.66 -15.35 8.50
C ARG A 134 -0.26 -15.99 8.53
N PRO A 135 -0.01 -17.00 9.39
CA PRO A 135 1.30 -17.67 9.48
C PRO A 135 1.82 -18.17 8.12
N GLU A 136 0.92 -18.70 7.29
CA GLU A 136 1.25 -19.19 5.94
C GLU A 136 1.72 -18.08 5.01
N GLY A 137 1.24 -16.85 5.17
CA GLY A 137 1.73 -15.69 4.44
C GLY A 137 3.18 -15.37 4.77
N TYR A 138 3.53 -15.30 6.05
CA TYR A 138 4.92 -15.09 6.50
C TYR A 138 5.83 -16.23 6.05
N ARG A 139 5.40 -17.49 6.15
CA ARG A 139 6.19 -18.65 5.68
C ARG A 139 6.40 -18.62 4.17
N LYS A 140 5.39 -18.20 3.39
CA LYS A 140 5.51 -17.96 1.95
C LYS A 140 6.58 -16.90 1.65
N THR A 141 6.55 -15.77 2.36
CA THR A 141 7.55 -14.70 2.16
C THR A 141 8.95 -15.17 2.51
N ILE A 142 9.14 -15.86 3.64
CA ILE A 142 10.42 -16.46 4.05
C ILE A 142 10.96 -17.39 2.96
N ARG A 143 10.11 -18.28 2.45
CA ARG A 143 10.49 -19.22 1.39
C ARG A 143 10.99 -18.51 0.15
N LEU A 144 10.29 -17.46 -0.27
CA LEU A 144 10.64 -16.71 -1.47
C LEU A 144 11.87 -15.82 -1.27
N MET A 145 12.01 -15.19 -0.11
CA MET A 145 13.20 -14.42 0.25
C MET A 145 14.47 -15.30 0.25
N LYS A 146 14.41 -16.50 0.84
CA LYS A 146 15.51 -17.46 0.78
C LYS A 146 15.81 -17.93 -0.64
N LEU A 147 14.79 -18.04 -1.48
CA LEU A 147 14.99 -18.38 -2.90
C LEU A 147 15.67 -17.24 -3.65
N ALA A 148 15.28 -15.99 -3.43
CA ALA A 148 15.91 -14.83 -4.02
C ALA A 148 17.37 -14.68 -3.58
N ASP A 149 17.64 -14.87 -2.28
CA ASP A 149 19.00 -14.82 -1.72
C ASP A 149 19.91 -15.87 -2.37
N LYS A 150 19.40 -17.10 -2.55
CA LYS A 150 20.12 -18.19 -3.22
C LYS A 150 20.55 -17.85 -4.65
N PHE A 151 19.75 -17.07 -5.37
CA PHE A 151 20.00 -16.66 -6.75
C PHE A 151 20.59 -15.25 -6.88
N ASN A 152 20.95 -14.60 -5.77
CA ASN A 152 21.46 -13.23 -5.72
C ASN A 152 20.51 -12.21 -6.37
N ILE A 153 19.20 -12.37 -6.15
CA ILE A 153 18.16 -11.51 -6.69
C ILE A 153 17.73 -10.48 -5.62
N PRO A 154 17.81 -9.16 -5.88
CA PRO A 154 17.34 -8.12 -4.97
C PRO A 154 15.85 -8.25 -4.64
N ILE A 155 15.46 -7.75 -3.47
CA ILE A 155 14.09 -7.89 -2.94
C ILE A 155 13.46 -6.53 -2.72
N ILE A 156 12.24 -6.34 -3.21
CA ILE A 156 11.42 -5.15 -3.01
C ILE A 156 10.14 -5.56 -2.28
N LEU A 157 9.85 -4.87 -1.16
CA LEU A 157 8.70 -5.18 -0.30
C LEU A 157 7.78 -3.96 -0.20
N PHE A 158 6.49 -4.14 -0.47
CA PHE A 158 5.44 -3.15 -0.25
C PHE A 158 4.67 -3.48 1.01
N ILE A 159 4.67 -2.55 1.96
CA ILE A 159 4.04 -2.71 3.27
C ILE A 159 2.74 -1.92 3.30
N ASP A 160 1.63 -2.63 3.48
CA ASP A 160 0.31 -2.03 3.70
C ASP A 160 -0.59 -2.97 4.53
N THR A 161 -0.42 -2.93 5.83
CA THR A 161 -1.18 -3.76 6.77
C THR A 161 -1.51 -3.02 8.05
N PRO A 162 -2.71 -3.19 8.62
CA PRO A 162 -3.01 -2.71 9.96
C PRO A 162 -2.34 -3.56 11.06
N GLY A 163 -1.83 -4.76 10.73
CA GLY A 163 -1.19 -5.67 11.67
C GLY A 163 -1.18 -7.13 11.18
N ALA A 164 -0.78 -8.04 12.05
CA ALA A 164 -0.91 -9.47 11.81
C ALA A 164 -2.35 -9.94 12.05
N TYR A 165 -2.79 -11.00 11.38
CA TYR A 165 -4.15 -11.54 11.56
C TYR A 165 -4.33 -12.10 12.99
N PRO A 166 -5.34 -11.62 13.77
CA PRO A 166 -5.49 -11.94 15.19
C PRO A 166 -6.42 -13.13 15.46
N GLY A 167 -6.70 -13.98 14.48
CA GLY A 167 -7.67 -15.07 14.61
C GLY A 167 -7.09 -16.30 15.28
N VAL A 168 -7.94 -17.08 15.96
CA VAL A 168 -7.59 -18.34 16.63
C VAL A 168 -6.79 -19.28 15.73
N GLY A 169 -7.24 -19.48 14.49
CA GLY A 169 -6.52 -20.33 13.55
C GLY A 169 -5.12 -19.84 13.17
N ALA A 170 -4.80 -18.55 13.35
CA ALA A 170 -3.44 -18.05 13.19
C ALA A 170 -2.58 -18.42 14.41
N GLU A 171 -3.11 -18.28 15.61
CA GLU A 171 -2.41 -18.69 16.85
C GLU A 171 -2.12 -20.19 16.85
N GLU A 172 -3.10 -21.02 16.49
CA GLU A 172 -2.94 -22.49 16.37
C GLU A 172 -1.83 -22.88 15.39
N ARG A 173 -1.58 -22.08 14.35
CA ARG A 173 -0.55 -22.34 13.34
C ARG A 173 0.73 -21.55 13.56
N GLY A 174 0.92 -20.94 14.73
CA GLY A 174 2.16 -20.31 15.16
C GLY A 174 2.38 -18.92 14.56
N GLN A 175 1.41 -17.99 14.73
CA GLN A 175 1.49 -16.61 14.22
C GLN A 175 2.74 -15.87 14.74
N ALA A 176 2.99 -15.92 16.05
CA ALA A 176 4.13 -15.23 16.64
C ALA A 176 5.47 -15.80 16.14
N GLU A 177 5.56 -17.11 16.02
CA GLU A 177 6.76 -17.79 15.49
C GLU A 177 7.00 -17.43 14.02
N ALA A 178 5.96 -17.41 13.20
CA ALA A 178 6.06 -17.08 11.79
C ALA A 178 6.53 -15.63 11.57
N ILE A 179 6.05 -14.68 12.40
CA ILE A 179 6.51 -13.28 12.41
C ILE A 179 7.98 -13.21 12.81
N ALA A 180 8.38 -13.84 13.92
CA ALA A 180 9.75 -13.84 14.40
C ALA A 180 10.72 -14.42 13.36
N LYS A 181 10.35 -15.54 12.73
CA LYS A 181 11.12 -16.17 11.66
C LYS A 181 11.22 -15.32 10.41
N SER A 182 10.20 -14.51 10.10
CA SER A 182 10.27 -13.57 8.98
C SER A 182 11.29 -12.45 9.25
N ILE A 183 11.29 -11.90 10.48
CA ILE A 183 12.28 -10.89 10.90
C ILE A 183 13.70 -11.49 10.84
N GLU A 184 13.90 -12.67 11.43
CA GLU A 184 15.18 -13.39 11.39
C GLU A 184 15.66 -13.58 9.95
N CYS A 185 14.78 -14.06 9.07
CA CYS A 185 15.10 -14.24 7.65
C CYS A 185 15.53 -12.91 6.99
N CYS A 186 14.79 -11.82 7.20
CA CYS A 186 15.16 -10.50 6.65
C CYS A 186 16.56 -10.06 7.10
N MET A 187 16.94 -10.35 8.34
CA MET A 187 18.26 -9.99 8.90
C MET A 187 19.41 -10.86 8.37
N GLU A 188 19.12 -12.08 7.91
CA GLU A 188 20.11 -13.03 7.38
C GLU A 188 20.38 -12.86 5.88
N LEU A 189 19.51 -12.16 5.14
CA LEU A 189 19.63 -11.97 3.70
C LEU A 189 20.92 -11.23 3.32
N LYS A 190 21.59 -11.71 2.31
CA LYS A 190 22.82 -11.13 1.74
C LYS A 190 22.54 -10.23 0.55
N VAL A 191 21.37 -10.39 -0.08
CA VAL A 191 20.95 -9.57 -1.22
C VAL A 191 20.39 -8.22 -0.76
N PRO A 192 20.47 -7.17 -1.57
CA PRO A 192 19.85 -5.89 -1.27
C PRO A 192 18.34 -6.02 -1.05
N THR A 193 17.84 -5.43 0.03
CA THR A 193 16.42 -5.43 0.38
C THR A 193 15.92 -4.01 0.62
N ILE A 194 14.77 -3.67 0.02
CA ILE A 194 14.12 -2.37 0.17
C ILE A 194 12.66 -2.60 0.55
N SER A 195 12.22 -1.99 1.65
CA SER A 195 10.80 -1.96 2.02
C SER A 195 10.23 -0.58 1.82
N VAL A 196 9.02 -0.49 1.29
CA VAL A 196 8.29 0.75 1.06
C VAL A 196 6.95 0.67 1.78
N ILE A 197 6.74 1.52 2.79
CA ILE A 197 5.43 1.64 3.46
C ILE A 197 4.55 2.52 2.59
N ILE A 198 3.58 1.89 1.90
CA ILE A 198 2.72 2.55 0.91
C ILE A 198 1.39 3.04 1.50
N GLY A 199 0.96 2.48 2.63
CA GLY A 199 -0.27 2.84 3.33
C GLY A 199 -0.08 2.74 4.84
N GLU A 200 -0.47 1.62 5.45
CA GLU A 200 -0.29 1.37 6.87
C GLU A 200 0.87 0.41 7.14
N GLY A 201 1.75 0.79 8.05
CA GLY A 201 2.78 -0.06 8.63
C GLY A 201 2.44 -0.42 10.07
N GLY A 202 1.52 -1.38 10.29
CA GLY A 202 1.01 -1.72 11.61
C GLY A 202 1.72 -2.90 12.26
N SER A 203 2.21 -2.68 13.50
CA SER A 203 2.61 -3.72 14.44
C SER A 203 3.59 -4.77 13.88
N GLY A 204 3.62 -5.96 14.46
CA GLY A 204 4.45 -7.10 14.03
C GLY A 204 4.22 -7.51 12.58
N GLY A 205 3.01 -7.26 12.04
CA GLY A 205 2.69 -7.54 10.64
C GLY A 205 3.51 -6.72 9.64
N ALA A 206 3.82 -5.48 9.99
CA ALA A 206 4.68 -4.62 9.18
C ALA A 206 6.16 -4.93 9.42
N ILE A 207 6.60 -5.05 10.69
CA ILE A 207 8.01 -5.29 11.05
C ILE A 207 8.52 -6.58 10.43
N ALA A 208 7.68 -7.60 10.34
CA ALA A 208 8.01 -8.88 9.74
C ALA A 208 8.58 -8.80 8.31
N LEU A 209 8.24 -7.74 7.57
CA LEU A 209 8.71 -7.49 6.21
C LEU A 209 9.51 -6.18 6.09
N ALA A 210 9.39 -5.26 7.05
CA ALA A 210 10.09 -3.98 7.02
C ALA A 210 11.51 -4.05 7.58
N SER A 211 11.98 -5.21 8.07
CA SER A 211 13.35 -5.44 8.56
C SER A 211 14.35 -5.56 7.40
N SER A 212 14.43 -4.53 6.56
CA SER A 212 15.23 -4.50 5.33
C SER A 212 16.41 -3.52 5.42
N ASN A 213 17.35 -3.59 4.46
CA ASN A 213 18.51 -2.69 4.44
C ASN A 213 18.09 -1.22 4.33
N LYS A 214 17.00 -0.94 3.62
CA LYS A 214 16.45 0.41 3.48
C LYS A 214 14.93 0.39 3.60
N VAL A 215 14.41 1.25 4.48
CA VAL A 215 12.96 1.44 4.65
C VAL A 215 12.59 2.82 4.14
N LEU A 216 11.68 2.87 3.19
CA LEU A 216 11.08 4.07 2.64
C LEU A 216 9.62 4.15 3.10
N MET A 217 9.07 5.35 3.16
CA MET A 217 7.67 5.56 3.52
C MET A 217 7.10 6.72 2.72
N PHE A 218 5.92 6.54 2.16
CA PHE A 218 5.21 7.63 1.50
C PHE A 218 4.81 8.71 2.51
N GLU A 219 4.76 9.95 2.06
CA GLU A 219 4.50 11.12 2.91
C GLU A 219 3.22 10.97 3.75
N ASN A 220 2.15 10.49 3.15
CA ASN A 220 0.85 10.27 3.79
C ASN A 220 0.61 8.79 4.16
N ALA A 221 1.67 8.00 4.32
CA ALA A 221 1.61 6.69 4.93
C ALA A 221 1.74 6.79 6.45
N ARG A 222 1.35 5.73 7.16
CA ARG A 222 1.37 5.64 8.61
C ARG A 222 2.20 4.45 9.07
N SER A 223 3.01 4.63 10.12
CA SER A 223 3.65 3.53 10.85
C SER A 223 3.55 3.75 12.36
N GLU A 224 3.36 2.68 13.13
CA GLU A 224 3.30 2.73 14.59
C GLU A 224 4.67 2.97 15.21
N GLU A 225 5.75 2.54 14.59
CA GLU A 225 7.13 2.74 15.02
C GLU A 225 7.55 4.21 15.06
N ARG A 226 6.79 5.10 14.47
CA ARG A 226 6.96 6.57 14.64
C ARG A 226 6.85 7.03 16.10
N ARG A 227 6.38 6.19 16.99
CA ARG A 227 6.29 6.52 18.43
C ARG A 227 7.63 6.46 19.15
N VAL A 228 8.64 5.81 18.62
CA VAL A 228 9.91 5.51 19.32
C VAL A 228 11.05 6.46 18.97
N GLY A 229 10.84 7.59 18.37
CA GLY A 229 11.91 8.56 18.22
C GLY A 229 11.63 9.63 17.16
N LYS A 230 12.04 10.83 17.46
CA LYS A 230 12.05 11.98 16.54
C LYS A 230 12.98 11.77 15.32
N GLU A 231 13.57 10.60 15.19
CA GLU A 231 14.69 10.35 14.28
C GLU A 231 14.34 9.63 12.98
N CYS A 232 13.11 9.16 12.81
CA CYS A 232 12.62 8.72 11.50
C CYS A 232 12.22 9.88 10.57
N ARG A 233 12.78 11.06 10.76
CA ARG A 233 12.91 12.08 9.74
C ARG A 233 14.18 11.82 8.93
N SER A 234 14.26 10.71 8.26
CA SER A 234 15.12 10.69 7.08
C SER A 234 14.48 11.63 6.06
N ARG A 235 15.02 12.80 5.94
CA ARG A 235 14.85 13.64 4.76
C ARG A 235 15.43 12.85 3.60
N TRP A 236 14.56 12.33 2.78
CA TRP A 236 14.90 11.78 1.47
C TRP A 236 14.50 12.80 0.42
#